data_6801d3e9ae490ae55acb82dcd3fd13ca
#
_entry.id   6801d3e9ae490ae55acb82dcd3fd13ca
#
_cell.length_a   1.000
_cell.length_b   1.000
_cell.length_c   1.000
_cell.angle_alpha   90.00
_cell.angle_beta   90.00
_cell.angle_gamma   90.00
#
_symmetry.space_group_name_H-M   'P 1'
#
loop_
_entity.id
_entity.type
_entity.pdbx_description
1 polymer ?
#
loop_
_entity_poly.entity_id
_entity_poly.type
_entity_poly.pdbx_seq_one_letter_code
_entity_poly.pdbx_strand_id
1 'polypeptide(L)'
;MQLYWGDIHNHCDISYGFGGLENALLAARGQLDFCAITGHATWHDIHDWRPEIDFLIGFHRRGFGRLAEQWAEVKATIERADQPGRFVTLQSYEAHSRQYGDHHVLSPSADLAIIEAPSPQALLAQVDVPAIIVPHHVAYVPGYRGIAWDSFDPQLSPIVEVYSKHGSGMSDDSPYPYLHTMGARDGRNTVRAGLAHGKRFGFAASTDHHAGYPGSYGDGRTAVLADALTREDIWSALLAARTYAVTGDRIACAFAVDDHPFGSQIQVGAHRHIHLAVHGCDALDRVTVFKNNRPWRVIGGHELGAS
;
A
#
# COMPACT_ATOMS: atom_id res chain seq x y z
N MET A 1 -0.90 18.78 11.71
CA MET A 1 -1.16 17.64 10.79
C MET A 1 -2.62 17.27 10.85
N GLN A 2 -3.21 16.86 9.73
CA GLN A 2 -4.58 16.39 9.56
C GLN A 2 -4.55 14.97 9.02
N LEU A 3 -5.65 14.23 9.20
CA LEU A 3 -5.80 12.86 8.74
C LEU A 3 -6.49 12.84 7.38
N TYR A 4 -5.86 12.18 6.41
CA TYR A 4 -6.37 12.01 5.05
C TYR A 4 -6.44 10.53 4.69
N TRP A 5 -7.44 10.16 3.87
CA TRP A 5 -7.76 8.79 3.50
C TRP A 5 -7.54 8.55 2.02
N GLY A 6 -6.79 7.51 1.69
CA GLY A 6 -6.49 7.18 0.31
C GLY A 6 -6.48 5.70 0.00
N ASP A 7 -6.43 5.43 -1.29
CA ASP A 7 -6.22 4.12 -1.88
C ASP A 7 -5.10 4.25 -2.91
N ILE A 8 -3.98 3.58 -2.65
CA ILE A 8 -2.77 3.68 -3.46
C ILE A 8 -2.47 2.41 -4.26
N HIS A 9 -3.39 1.45 -4.27
CA HIS A 9 -3.30 0.21 -5.03
C HIS A 9 -4.69 -0.20 -5.51
N ASN A 10 -4.98 0.06 -6.77
CA ASN A 10 -6.23 -0.34 -7.41
C ASN A 10 -6.08 -0.31 -8.94
N HIS A 11 -6.97 -0.99 -9.64
CA HIS A 11 -6.88 -1.26 -11.06
C HIS A 11 -8.16 -0.88 -11.80
N CYS A 12 -8.00 -0.53 -13.07
CA CYS A 12 -9.07 -0.30 -14.02
C CYS A 12 -8.65 -0.81 -15.40
N ASP A 13 -9.35 -0.42 -16.47
CA ASP A 13 -9.13 -0.95 -17.82
C ASP A 13 -7.86 -0.44 -18.54
N ILE A 14 -7.03 0.39 -17.88
CA ILE A 14 -5.74 0.82 -18.44
C ILE A 14 -4.74 -0.33 -18.62
N SER A 15 -4.95 -1.46 -17.93
CA SER A 15 -4.21 -2.71 -18.14
C SER A 15 -5.16 -3.90 -18.28
N TYR A 16 -5.34 -4.75 -17.28
CA TYR A 16 -6.29 -5.87 -17.32
C TYR A 16 -7.35 -5.83 -16.21
N GLY A 17 -7.70 -4.65 -15.74
CA GLY A 17 -8.89 -4.42 -14.91
C GLY A 17 -10.11 -4.06 -15.75
N PHE A 18 -11.16 -3.63 -15.08
CA PHE A 18 -12.43 -3.20 -15.65
C PHE A 18 -12.76 -1.77 -15.23
N GLY A 19 -13.59 -1.08 -16.00
CA GLY A 19 -14.02 0.29 -15.75
C GLY A 19 -12.98 1.32 -16.21
N GLY A 20 -13.46 2.41 -16.82
CA GLY A 20 -12.60 3.45 -17.38
C GLY A 20 -11.87 4.26 -16.31
N LEU A 21 -10.66 4.71 -16.61
CA LEU A 21 -9.80 5.49 -15.73
C LEU A 21 -10.49 6.74 -15.16
N GLU A 22 -11.19 7.50 -16.00
CA GLU A 22 -11.88 8.72 -15.56
C GLU A 22 -13.00 8.42 -14.54
N ASN A 23 -13.74 7.32 -14.75
CA ASN A 23 -14.77 6.87 -13.81
C ASN A 23 -14.16 6.38 -12.49
N ALA A 24 -13.02 5.69 -12.54
CA ALA A 24 -12.28 5.27 -11.35
C ALA A 24 -11.82 6.47 -10.53
N LEU A 25 -11.23 7.49 -11.17
CA LEU A 25 -10.82 8.73 -10.51
C LEU A 25 -12.02 9.51 -9.95
N LEU A 26 -13.16 9.53 -10.66
CA LEU A 26 -14.40 10.14 -10.18
C LEU A 26 -14.94 9.43 -8.94
N ALA A 27 -14.95 8.08 -8.95
CA ALA A 27 -15.37 7.28 -7.80
C ALA A 27 -14.44 7.49 -6.60
N ALA A 28 -13.11 7.52 -6.83
CA ALA A 28 -12.13 7.85 -5.81
C ALA A 28 -12.40 9.22 -5.16
N ARG A 29 -12.54 10.26 -5.97
CA ARG A 29 -12.79 11.64 -5.50
C ARG A 29 -14.08 11.79 -4.70
N GLY A 30 -15.07 10.92 -4.93
CA GLY A 30 -16.32 10.90 -4.18
C GLY A 30 -16.19 10.40 -2.75
N GLN A 31 -15.10 9.72 -2.42
CA GLN A 31 -14.97 9.03 -1.13
C GLN A 31 -13.55 9.01 -0.53
N LEU A 32 -12.55 9.53 -1.21
CA LEU A 32 -11.15 9.56 -0.77
C LEU A 32 -10.59 10.97 -0.88
N ASP A 33 -9.55 11.25 -0.12
CA ASP A 33 -8.79 12.49 -0.19
C ASP A 33 -7.64 12.39 -1.20
N PHE A 34 -7.08 11.18 -1.38
CA PHE A 34 -6.03 10.93 -2.36
C PHE A 34 -6.12 9.53 -2.97
N CYS A 35 -5.53 9.35 -4.15
CA CYS A 35 -5.56 8.07 -4.86
C CYS A 35 -4.35 7.90 -5.79
N ALA A 36 -3.97 6.64 -6.02
CA ALA A 36 -3.11 6.24 -7.13
C ALA A 36 -3.70 5.02 -7.85
N ILE A 37 -3.72 5.05 -9.17
CA ILE A 37 -4.19 3.92 -10.01
C ILE A 37 -2.95 3.14 -10.46
N THR A 38 -2.86 1.86 -10.09
CA THR A 38 -1.69 1.01 -10.30
C THR A 38 -1.89 0.04 -11.46
N GLY A 39 -1.94 0.54 -12.69
CA GLY A 39 -2.03 -0.36 -13.85
C GLY A 39 -0.88 -1.36 -13.86
N HIS A 40 -1.16 -2.64 -14.12
CA HIS A 40 -0.12 -3.67 -14.24
C HIS A 40 0.79 -3.37 -15.43
N ALA A 41 2.09 -3.23 -15.20
CA ALA A 41 3.04 -2.72 -16.19
C ALA A 41 4.11 -3.72 -16.61
N THR A 42 4.72 -4.44 -15.66
CA THR A 42 5.90 -5.27 -15.94
C THR A 42 5.92 -6.53 -15.09
N TRP A 43 6.61 -7.55 -15.61
CA TRP A 43 6.97 -8.76 -14.87
C TRP A 43 8.29 -9.30 -15.41
N HIS A 44 9.39 -8.80 -14.91
CA HIS A 44 10.73 -9.11 -15.41
C HIS A 44 11.07 -10.62 -15.42
N ASP A 45 10.72 -11.32 -14.34
CA ASP A 45 10.97 -12.73 -14.14
C ASP A 45 9.73 -13.62 -14.36
N ILE A 46 8.80 -13.18 -15.25
CA ILE A 46 7.65 -14.00 -15.65
C ILE A 46 8.11 -15.36 -16.15
N HIS A 47 7.34 -16.40 -15.88
CA HIS A 47 7.69 -17.73 -16.36
C HIS A 47 7.96 -17.76 -17.86
N ASP A 48 8.94 -18.57 -18.28
CA ASP A 48 9.10 -18.94 -19.68
C ASP A 48 7.80 -19.50 -20.24
N TRP A 49 7.60 -19.25 -21.54
CA TRP A 49 6.42 -19.78 -22.22
C TRP A 49 6.33 -21.31 -22.09
N ARG A 50 5.14 -21.77 -21.70
CA ARG A 50 4.76 -23.19 -21.66
C ARG A 50 3.31 -23.31 -22.11
N PRO A 51 2.96 -24.37 -22.85
CA PRO A 51 1.57 -24.55 -23.34
C PRO A 51 0.53 -24.47 -22.23
N GLU A 52 0.82 -24.99 -21.03
CA GLU A 52 -0.10 -25.08 -19.90
C GLU A 52 -0.43 -23.71 -19.27
N ILE A 53 0.44 -22.72 -19.44
CA ILE A 53 0.27 -21.37 -18.88
C ILE A 53 0.30 -20.27 -19.94
N ASP A 54 0.26 -20.63 -21.22
CA ASP A 54 0.30 -19.66 -22.33
C ASP A 54 -0.79 -18.58 -22.21
N PHE A 55 -2.02 -19.02 -21.88
CA PHE A 55 -3.13 -18.10 -21.69
C PHE A 55 -2.86 -17.06 -20.60
N LEU A 56 -2.19 -17.46 -19.49
CA LEU A 56 -1.85 -16.58 -18.37
C LEU A 56 -0.76 -15.60 -18.78
N ILE A 57 0.32 -16.08 -19.38
CA ILE A 57 1.41 -15.24 -19.88
C ILE A 57 0.88 -14.25 -20.91
N GLY A 58 0.10 -14.71 -21.85
CA GLY A 58 -0.53 -13.87 -22.87
C GLY A 58 -1.49 -12.83 -22.29
N PHE A 59 -2.24 -13.17 -21.24
CA PHE A 59 -3.11 -12.24 -20.53
C PHE A 59 -2.32 -11.08 -19.90
N HIS A 60 -1.26 -11.39 -19.15
CA HIS A 60 -0.42 -10.38 -18.54
C HIS A 60 0.26 -9.48 -19.59
N ARG A 61 0.92 -10.08 -20.58
CA ARG A 61 1.61 -9.32 -21.64
C ARG A 61 0.69 -8.38 -22.41
N ARG A 62 -0.56 -8.78 -22.71
CA ARG A 62 -1.54 -7.88 -23.32
C ARG A 62 -1.91 -6.71 -22.42
N GLY A 63 -2.05 -6.93 -21.11
CA GLY A 63 -2.30 -5.87 -20.14
C GLY A 63 -1.15 -4.88 -20.07
N PHE A 64 0.08 -5.38 -19.99
CA PHE A 64 1.30 -4.53 -19.96
C PHE A 64 1.44 -3.72 -21.25
N GLY A 65 1.24 -4.34 -22.42
CA GLY A 65 1.27 -3.66 -23.70
C GLY A 65 0.21 -2.54 -23.80
N ARG A 66 -1.00 -2.82 -23.35
CA ARG A 66 -2.07 -1.81 -23.29
C ARG A 66 -1.67 -0.61 -22.44
N LEU A 67 -1.13 -0.82 -21.24
CA LEU A 67 -0.69 0.28 -20.39
C LEU A 67 0.44 1.07 -21.05
N ALA A 68 1.45 0.38 -21.57
CA ALA A 68 2.59 1.02 -22.21
C ALA A 68 2.20 1.91 -23.41
N GLU A 69 1.28 1.43 -24.26
CA GLU A 69 0.79 2.17 -25.41
C GLU A 69 0.05 3.47 -25.06
N GLN A 70 -0.66 3.49 -23.94
CA GLN A 70 -1.46 4.66 -23.51
C GLN A 70 -0.89 5.37 -22.29
N TRP A 71 0.34 5.07 -21.85
CA TRP A 71 0.92 5.60 -20.62
C TRP A 71 0.95 7.14 -20.57
N ALA A 72 1.22 7.78 -21.67
CA ALA A 72 1.21 9.25 -21.74
C ALA A 72 -0.19 9.84 -21.44
N GLU A 73 -1.26 9.24 -22.00
CA GLU A 73 -2.63 9.69 -21.74
C GLU A 73 -3.09 9.33 -20.33
N VAL A 74 -2.69 8.17 -19.81
CA VAL A 74 -2.95 7.77 -18.42
C VAL A 74 -2.37 8.82 -17.47
N LYS A 75 -1.10 9.17 -17.62
CA LYS A 75 -0.45 10.20 -16.80
C LYS A 75 -1.17 11.54 -16.89
N ALA A 76 -1.47 11.99 -18.11
CA ALA A 76 -2.18 13.26 -18.33
C ALA A 76 -3.57 13.27 -17.68
N THR A 77 -4.29 12.15 -17.70
CA THR A 77 -5.62 12.02 -17.08
C THR A 77 -5.52 12.08 -15.55
N ILE A 78 -4.53 11.40 -14.96
CA ILE A 78 -4.25 11.46 -13.52
C ILE A 78 -3.90 12.89 -13.09
N GLU A 79 -3.06 13.60 -13.86
CA GLU A 79 -2.71 15.01 -13.60
C GLU A 79 -3.93 15.93 -13.65
N ARG A 80 -4.80 15.78 -14.64
CA ARG A 80 -6.05 16.57 -14.72
C ARG A 80 -6.99 16.36 -13.53
N ALA A 81 -6.92 15.21 -12.89
CA ALA A 81 -7.75 14.89 -11.72
C ALA A 81 -7.21 15.48 -10.41
N ASP A 82 -5.93 15.87 -10.36
CA ASP A 82 -5.31 16.45 -9.17
C ASP A 82 -5.89 17.83 -8.86
N GLN A 83 -6.39 18.00 -7.65
CA GLN A 83 -7.01 19.23 -7.17
C GLN A 83 -6.56 19.48 -5.73
N PRO A 84 -5.43 20.17 -5.50
CA PRO A 84 -4.93 20.45 -4.17
C PRO A 84 -6.01 21.07 -3.24
N GLY A 85 -6.07 20.59 -2.01
CA GLY A 85 -7.09 20.94 -1.05
C GLY A 85 -8.44 20.22 -1.20
N ARG A 86 -8.62 19.40 -2.23
CA ARG A 86 -9.85 18.66 -2.48
C ARG A 86 -9.64 17.18 -2.78
N PHE A 87 -8.70 16.85 -3.65
CA PHE A 87 -8.38 15.48 -4.06
C PHE A 87 -6.98 15.45 -4.66
N VAL A 88 -6.11 14.60 -4.14
CA VAL A 88 -4.73 14.47 -4.60
C VAL A 88 -4.54 13.18 -5.36
N THR A 89 -3.83 13.23 -6.47
CA THR A 89 -3.44 12.05 -7.24
C THR A 89 -1.93 11.87 -7.27
N LEU A 90 -1.50 10.61 -7.29
CA LEU A 90 -0.10 10.21 -7.48
C LEU A 90 0.00 9.34 -8.72
N GLN A 91 1.12 9.44 -9.43
CA GLN A 91 1.42 8.54 -10.55
C GLN A 91 1.87 7.20 -10.00
N SER A 92 1.42 6.10 -10.62
CA SER A 92 1.77 4.77 -10.17
C SER A 92 1.60 3.71 -11.24
N TYR A 93 2.34 2.63 -11.12
CA TYR A 93 2.11 1.38 -11.85
C TYR A 93 2.56 0.20 -11.01
N GLU A 94 2.05 -0.99 -11.32
CA GLU A 94 2.43 -2.23 -10.65
C GLU A 94 3.49 -2.99 -11.44
N ALA A 95 4.52 -3.46 -10.72
CA ALA A 95 5.57 -4.32 -11.22
C ALA A 95 5.57 -5.63 -10.43
N HIS A 96 5.49 -6.75 -11.15
CA HIS A 96 5.53 -8.09 -10.56
C HIS A 96 6.96 -8.62 -10.50
N SER A 97 7.25 -9.40 -9.47
CA SER A 97 8.47 -10.18 -9.39
C SER A 97 8.27 -11.45 -8.58
N ARG A 98 8.68 -12.58 -9.16
CA ARG A 98 8.70 -13.86 -8.44
C ARG A 98 9.81 -13.88 -7.39
N GLN A 99 10.93 -13.23 -7.68
CA GLN A 99 12.10 -13.22 -6.81
C GLN A 99 11.92 -12.27 -5.62
N TYR A 100 11.34 -11.08 -5.84
CA TYR A 100 11.29 -10.00 -4.85
C TYR A 100 9.90 -9.77 -4.26
N GLY A 101 8.88 -10.38 -4.85
CA GLY A 101 7.47 -10.14 -4.55
C GLY A 101 6.87 -9.01 -5.38
N ASP A 102 5.55 -8.99 -5.42
CA ASP A 102 4.81 -7.96 -6.15
C ASP A 102 4.91 -6.61 -5.43
N HIS A 103 4.98 -5.55 -6.22
CA HIS A 103 5.09 -4.18 -5.70
C HIS A 103 4.57 -3.18 -6.72
N HIS A 104 4.13 -2.04 -6.23
CA HIS A 104 3.87 -0.90 -7.11
C HIS A 104 4.90 0.21 -6.89
N VAL A 105 5.14 0.95 -7.97
CA VAL A 105 5.97 2.14 -7.99
C VAL A 105 5.05 3.34 -7.85
N LEU A 106 5.35 4.22 -6.90
CA LEU A 106 4.56 5.40 -6.61
C LEU A 106 5.43 6.64 -6.73
N SER A 107 4.91 7.70 -7.37
CA SER A 107 5.64 8.95 -7.59
C SER A 107 4.71 10.17 -7.51
N PRO A 108 5.18 11.30 -6.96
CA PRO A 108 4.46 12.57 -7.04
C PRO A 108 4.64 13.26 -8.41
N SER A 109 5.52 12.76 -9.27
CA SER A 109 5.89 13.39 -10.54
C SER A 109 5.02 12.90 -11.71
N ALA A 110 4.56 13.84 -12.53
CA ALA A 110 3.90 13.55 -13.80
C ALA A 110 4.81 12.84 -14.82
N ASP A 111 6.12 12.88 -14.63
CA ASP A 111 7.11 12.35 -15.57
C ASP A 111 7.53 10.91 -15.25
N LEU A 112 6.81 10.20 -14.36
CA LEU A 112 7.10 8.81 -14.05
C LEU A 112 7.11 7.96 -15.32
N ALA A 113 8.24 7.26 -15.57
CA ALA A 113 8.39 6.30 -16.65
C ALA A 113 8.11 4.87 -16.14
N ILE A 114 7.54 4.03 -16.99
CA ILE A 114 7.47 2.59 -16.73
C ILE A 114 8.86 1.99 -16.97
N ILE A 115 9.42 1.37 -15.94
CA ILE A 115 10.73 0.72 -15.98
C ILE A 115 10.54 -0.77 -15.70
N GLU A 116 11.09 -1.61 -16.56
CA GLU A 116 11.26 -3.04 -16.29
C GLU A 116 12.71 -3.31 -15.88
N ALA A 117 12.90 -3.89 -14.72
CA ALA A 117 14.23 -4.13 -14.17
C ALA A 117 14.28 -5.41 -13.33
N PRO A 118 15.48 -6.04 -13.16
CA PRO A 118 15.62 -7.32 -12.48
C PRO A 118 15.42 -7.26 -10.96
N SER A 119 15.35 -6.06 -10.36
CA SER A 119 15.13 -5.89 -8.92
C SER A 119 14.52 -4.52 -8.62
N PRO A 120 13.87 -4.33 -7.45
CA PRO A 120 13.40 -3.02 -7.00
C PRO A 120 14.51 -1.96 -6.95
N GLN A 121 15.71 -2.32 -6.52
CA GLN A 121 16.88 -1.43 -6.51
C GLN A 121 17.26 -0.98 -7.91
N ALA A 122 17.36 -1.93 -8.85
CA ALA A 122 17.71 -1.65 -10.25
C ALA A 122 16.59 -0.86 -10.96
N LEU A 123 15.33 -1.05 -10.55
CA LEU A 123 14.21 -0.28 -11.05
C LEU A 123 14.33 1.19 -10.63
N LEU A 124 14.42 1.46 -9.32
CA LEU A 124 14.51 2.85 -8.83
C LEU A 124 15.79 3.56 -9.29
N ALA A 125 16.89 2.85 -9.49
CA ALA A 125 18.13 3.41 -10.04
C ALA A 125 17.99 3.94 -11.49
N GLN A 126 16.91 3.55 -12.19
CA GLN A 126 16.61 3.99 -13.56
C GLN A 126 15.44 4.98 -13.62
N VAL A 127 14.79 5.26 -12.51
CA VAL A 127 13.72 6.26 -12.42
C VAL A 127 14.34 7.62 -12.15
N ASP A 128 14.17 8.57 -13.08
CA ASP A 128 14.76 9.92 -13.03
C ASP A 128 13.96 10.92 -12.17
N VAL A 129 12.89 10.47 -11.54
CA VAL A 129 12.00 11.29 -10.69
C VAL A 129 11.88 10.71 -9.28
N PRO A 130 11.47 11.50 -8.28
CA PRO A 130 11.19 10.95 -6.94
C PRO A 130 10.19 9.79 -7.02
N ALA A 131 10.56 8.63 -6.50
CA ALA A 131 9.70 7.45 -6.48
C ALA A 131 10.01 6.55 -5.29
N ILE A 132 9.02 5.76 -4.86
CA ILE A 132 9.16 4.69 -3.89
C ILE A 132 8.58 3.39 -4.43
N ILE A 133 9.01 2.29 -3.84
CA ILE A 133 8.45 0.97 -4.03
C ILE A 133 7.53 0.65 -2.86
N VAL A 134 6.32 0.18 -3.13
CA VAL A 134 5.40 -0.28 -2.08
C VAL A 134 5.12 -1.78 -2.30
N PRO A 135 5.76 -2.64 -1.51
CA PRO A 135 5.49 -4.08 -1.56
C PRO A 135 4.06 -4.38 -1.11
N HIS A 136 3.42 -5.32 -1.80
CA HIS A 136 2.10 -5.83 -1.45
C HIS A 136 2.08 -7.36 -1.58
N HIS A 137 0.98 -8.02 -1.22
CA HIS A 137 0.88 -9.49 -1.19
C HIS A 137 2.00 -10.17 -0.39
N VAL A 138 2.56 -9.46 0.58
CA VAL A 138 3.83 -9.82 1.23
C VAL A 138 3.85 -11.24 1.80
N ALA A 139 2.73 -11.74 2.34
CA ALA A 139 2.65 -13.05 3.00
C ALA A 139 2.37 -14.23 2.05
N TYR A 140 2.41 -14.05 0.74
CA TYR A 140 2.45 -15.19 -0.18
C TYR A 140 3.83 -15.85 -0.17
N VAL A 141 3.91 -17.05 -0.75
CA VAL A 141 5.16 -17.84 -0.82
C VAL A 141 6.24 -17.05 -1.57
N PRO A 142 7.46 -16.94 -1.00
CA PRO A 142 8.62 -16.42 -1.71
C PRO A 142 8.93 -17.23 -2.98
N GLY A 143 9.40 -16.56 -4.02
CA GLY A 143 9.64 -17.18 -5.33
C GLY A 143 8.38 -17.29 -6.19
N TYR A 144 7.26 -16.77 -5.70
CA TYR A 144 6.02 -16.65 -6.48
C TYR A 144 5.49 -15.20 -6.49
N ARG A 145 4.92 -14.72 -5.39
CA ARG A 145 4.43 -13.33 -5.23
C ARG A 145 4.82 -12.70 -3.91
N GLY A 146 5.28 -13.51 -2.95
CA GLY A 146 5.62 -13.03 -1.61
C GLY A 146 6.93 -12.26 -1.59
N ILE A 147 7.03 -11.34 -0.63
CA ILE A 147 8.20 -10.48 -0.47
C ILE A 147 9.47 -11.28 -0.13
N ALA A 148 10.61 -10.81 -0.59
CA ALA A 148 11.93 -11.27 -0.17
C ALA A 148 12.47 -10.35 0.93
N TRP A 149 12.16 -10.65 2.22
CA TRP A 149 12.57 -9.79 3.34
C TRP A 149 14.08 -9.56 3.44
N ASP A 150 14.90 -10.49 2.99
CA ASP A 150 16.37 -10.34 3.02
C ASP A 150 16.84 -9.18 2.13
N SER A 151 16.19 -8.96 1.00
CA SER A 151 16.50 -7.88 0.06
C SER A 151 15.70 -6.59 0.30
N PHE A 152 14.80 -6.57 1.28
CA PHE A 152 13.99 -5.39 1.59
C PHE A 152 14.85 -4.23 2.08
N ASP A 153 14.68 -3.08 1.45
CA ASP A 153 15.36 -1.83 1.78
C ASP A 153 14.33 -0.76 2.20
N PRO A 154 14.35 -0.31 3.46
CA PRO A 154 13.43 0.71 3.93
C PRO A 154 13.62 2.10 3.30
N GLN A 155 14.77 2.36 2.66
CA GLN A 155 14.98 3.60 1.92
C GLN A 155 14.20 3.62 0.60
N LEU A 156 14.03 2.45 -0.02
CA LEU A 156 13.24 2.30 -1.24
C LEU A 156 11.76 2.10 -0.92
N SER A 157 11.46 1.47 0.22
CA SER A 157 10.12 1.06 0.64
C SER A 157 9.80 1.57 2.04
N PRO A 158 9.50 2.86 2.20
CA PRO A 158 9.19 3.44 3.50
C PRO A 158 7.89 2.91 4.10
N ILE A 159 7.00 2.37 3.27
CA ILE A 159 5.71 1.78 3.66
C ILE A 159 5.53 0.41 2.99
N VAL A 160 4.73 -0.45 3.62
CA VAL A 160 4.36 -1.79 3.12
C VAL A 160 2.85 -1.94 3.20
N GLU A 161 2.23 -2.47 2.16
CA GLU A 161 0.81 -2.80 2.17
C GLU A 161 0.58 -4.08 2.97
N VAL A 162 -0.19 -3.96 4.05
CA VAL A 162 -0.46 -5.05 4.99
C VAL A 162 -1.83 -5.69 4.79
N TYR A 163 -2.71 -5.03 4.02
CA TYR A 163 -4.08 -5.50 3.78
C TYR A 163 -4.62 -4.98 2.44
N SER A 164 -5.33 -5.84 1.75
CA SER A 164 -6.16 -5.51 0.59
C SER A 164 -7.36 -6.47 0.53
N LYS A 165 -8.14 -6.45 -0.55
CA LYS A 165 -9.22 -7.44 -0.77
C LYS A 165 -8.73 -8.90 -0.74
N HIS A 166 -7.43 -9.14 -0.93
CA HIS A 166 -6.84 -10.48 -0.82
C HIS A 166 -6.62 -10.93 0.63
N GLY A 167 -6.92 -10.08 1.60
CA GLY A 167 -6.76 -10.36 3.02
C GLY A 167 -5.53 -9.70 3.64
N SER A 168 -5.25 -10.07 4.87
CA SER A 168 -4.19 -9.48 5.68
C SER A 168 -2.88 -10.26 5.58
N GLY A 169 -1.81 -9.56 5.21
CA GLY A 169 -0.43 -10.04 5.32
C GLY A 169 0.20 -9.78 6.70
N MET A 170 -0.56 -9.28 7.67
CA MET A 170 0.00 -8.87 8.97
C MET A 170 0.58 -10.04 9.76
N SER A 171 -0.20 -11.12 9.91
CA SER A 171 0.18 -12.33 10.66
C SER A 171 -0.71 -13.50 10.29
N ASP A 172 -0.34 -14.71 10.73
CA ASP A 172 -1.13 -15.92 10.51
C ASP A 172 -2.42 -15.96 11.32
N ASP A 173 -2.46 -15.26 12.43
CA ASP A 173 -3.60 -15.15 13.35
C ASP A 173 -4.44 -13.89 13.09
N SER A 174 -4.27 -13.25 11.95
CA SER A 174 -5.06 -12.08 11.54
C SER A 174 -6.54 -12.46 11.35
N PRO A 175 -7.49 -11.60 11.77
CA PRO A 175 -8.93 -11.84 11.56
C PRO A 175 -9.36 -11.85 10.08
N TYR A 176 -8.53 -11.32 9.19
CA TYR A 176 -8.77 -11.26 7.74
C TYR A 176 -7.66 -12.03 7.01
N PRO A 177 -7.69 -13.39 7.01
CA PRO A 177 -6.61 -14.16 6.39
C PRO A 177 -6.59 -13.99 4.88
N TYR A 178 -5.44 -14.21 4.26
CA TYR A 178 -5.34 -14.26 2.81
C TYR A 178 -6.27 -15.31 2.20
N LEU A 179 -6.92 -14.95 1.10
CA LEU A 179 -7.90 -15.78 0.41
C LEU A 179 -7.29 -16.93 -0.41
N HIS A 180 -5.98 -17.01 -0.52
CA HIS A 180 -5.25 -17.98 -1.35
C HIS A 180 -5.62 -17.96 -2.84
N THR A 181 -6.19 -16.86 -3.32
CA THR A 181 -6.66 -16.73 -4.71
C THR A 181 -5.52 -16.65 -5.73
N MET A 182 -4.31 -16.29 -5.28
CA MET A 182 -3.13 -16.12 -6.13
C MET A 182 -1.96 -17.00 -5.70
N GLY A 183 -2.22 -18.10 -5.01
CA GLY A 183 -1.19 -19.03 -4.55
C GLY A 183 -1.23 -19.29 -3.06
N ALA A 184 -0.24 -20.03 -2.57
CA ALA A 184 -0.14 -20.38 -1.17
C ALA A 184 0.40 -19.21 -0.34
N ARG A 185 -0.06 -19.12 0.90
CA ARG A 185 0.47 -18.24 1.94
C ARG A 185 1.65 -18.89 2.65
N ASP A 186 2.61 -18.07 3.10
CA ASP A 186 3.69 -18.49 4.00
C ASP A 186 3.75 -17.58 5.22
N GLY A 187 3.45 -18.11 6.39
CA GLY A 187 3.48 -17.37 7.66
C GLY A 187 4.83 -16.78 8.01
N ARG A 188 5.93 -17.36 7.49
CA ARG A 188 7.29 -16.84 7.65
C ARG A 188 7.53 -15.57 6.85
N ASN A 189 6.62 -15.24 5.93
CA ASN A 189 6.73 -14.07 5.06
C ASN A 189 5.78 -12.93 5.43
N THR A 190 5.08 -13.03 6.54
CA THR A 190 4.16 -12.00 7.04
C THR A 190 4.89 -10.69 7.41
N VAL A 191 4.13 -9.62 7.55
CA VAL A 191 4.61 -8.32 8.05
C VAL A 191 5.30 -8.48 9.42
N ARG A 192 4.72 -9.28 10.33
CA ARG A 192 5.34 -9.60 11.63
C ARG A 192 6.69 -10.31 11.48
N ALA A 193 6.85 -11.15 10.47
CA ALA A 193 8.14 -11.75 10.17
C ALA A 193 9.16 -10.68 9.71
N GLY A 194 8.78 -9.76 8.81
CA GLY A 194 9.62 -8.64 8.41
C GLY A 194 10.07 -7.77 9.60
N LEU A 195 9.16 -7.45 10.51
CA LEU A 195 9.49 -6.73 11.75
C LEU A 195 10.44 -7.53 12.66
N ALA A 196 10.27 -8.85 12.74
CA ALA A 196 11.16 -9.72 13.51
C ALA A 196 12.57 -9.81 12.89
N HIS A 197 12.69 -9.66 11.57
CA HIS A 197 13.97 -9.49 10.86
C HIS A 197 14.59 -8.08 11.02
N GLY A 198 13.98 -7.24 11.86
CA GLY A 198 14.47 -5.87 12.12
C GLY A 198 14.19 -4.87 11.00
N LYS A 199 13.34 -5.23 10.02
CA LYS A 199 12.94 -4.31 8.97
C LYS A 199 12.05 -3.22 9.54
N ARG A 200 12.15 -2.00 8.99
CA ARG A 200 11.41 -0.81 9.45
C ARG A 200 10.63 -0.22 8.29
N PHE A 201 9.34 0.01 8.49
CA PHE A 201 8.42 0.58 7.50
C PHE A 201 7.13 1.03 8.18
N GLY A 202 6.39 1.93 7.54
CA GLY A 202 5.02 2.25 7.88
C GLY A 202 4.04 1.25 7.29
N PHE A 203 2.80 1.30 7.72
CA PHE A 203 1.73 0.41 7.25
C PHE A 203 0.83 1.15 6.28
N ALA A 204 0.52 0.51 5.16
CA ALA A 204 -0.49 0.92 4.21
C ALA A 204 -1.51 -0.20 4.02
N ALA A 205 -2.69 0.14 3.58
CA ALA A 205 -3.68 -0.79 3.06
C ALA A 205 -4.35 -0.14 1.85
N SER A 206 -4.79 -0.96 0.93
CA SER A 206 -5.42 -0.51 -0.31
C SER A 206 -6.51 -1.48 -0.71
N THR A 207 -7.27 -1.15 -1.75
CA THR A 207 -8.33 -2.04 -2.19
C THR A 207 -7.81 -3.21 -3.02
N ASP A 208 -6.84 -2.96 -3.88
CA ASP A 208 -6.45 -3.88 -4.97
C ASP A 208 -7.68 -4.29 -5.81
N HIS A 209 -8.64 -3.37 -5.93
CA HIS A 209 -9.89 -3.61 -6.64
C HIS A 209 -9.69 -3.53 -8.15
N HIS A 210 -10.18 -4.51 -8.91
CA HIS A 210 -9.95 -4.62 -10.35
C HIS A 210 -11.12 -4.15 -11.22
N ALA A 211 -12.08 -3.42 -10.68
CA ALA A 211 -13.24 -2.94 -11.43
C ALA A 211 -13.36 -1.41 -11.43
N GLY A 212 -12.24 -0.68 -11.33
CA GLY A 212 -12.25 0.78 -11.38
C GLY A 212 -13.03 1.43 -10.25
N TYR A 213 -12.95 0.87 -9.04
CA TYR A 213 -13.67 1.39 -7.88
C TYR A 213 -12.76 1.54 -6.66
N PRO A 214 -11.81 2.52 -6.71
CA PRO A 214 -10.91 2.80 -5.58
C PRO A 214 -11.69 3.15 -4.30
N GLY A 215 -11.19 2.67 -3.16
CA GLY A 215 -11.81 2.90 -1.86
C GLY A 215 -13.11 2.13 -1.64
N SER A 216 -13.36 1.02 -2.36
CA SER A 216 -14.52 0.16 -2.15
C SER A 216 -14.67 -0.25 -0.69
N TYR A 217 -15.92 -0.35 -0.21
CA TYR A 217 -16.21 -0.70 1.17
C TYR A 217 -15.81 -2.14 1.49
N GLY A 218 -15.23 -2.34 2.67
CA GLY A 218 -14.76 -3.65 3.13
C GLY A 218 -13.35 -4.01 2.67
N ASP A 219 -12.80 -3.25 1.73
CA ASP A 219 -11.41 -3.37 1.30
C ASP A 219 -10.52 -2.34 2.02
N GLY A 220 -9.20 -2.44 1.85
CA GLY A 220 -8.24 -1.63 2.59
C GLY A 220 -8.22 -0.15 2.20
N ARG A 221 -7.82 0.70 3.15
CA ARG A 221 -7.47 2.11 2.92
C ARG A 221 -6.25 2.51 3.71
N THR A 222 -5.47 3.41 3.15
CA THR A 222 -4.33 4.04 3.84
C THR A 222 -4.78 5.35 4.47
N ALA A 223 -4.53 5.49 5.76
CA ALA A 223 -4.62 6.75 6.46
C ALA A 223 -3.25 7.44 6.48
N VAL A 224 -3.22 8.73 6.20
CA VAL A 224 -2.00 9.54 6.14
C VAL A 224 -2.14 10.76 7.04
N LEU A 225 -1.13 11.06 7.85
CA LEU A 225 -1.02 12.29 8.62
C LEU A 225 -0.13 13.30 7.88
N ALA A 226 -0.75 14.30 7.27
CA ALA A 226 -0.08 15.36 6.51
C ALA A 226 -0.50 16.75 6.99
N ASP A 227 0.27 17.78 6.65
CA ASP A 227 -0.02 19.14 7.07
C ASP A 227 -1.14 19.77 6.23
N ALA A 228 -1.16 19.49 4.93
CA ALA A 228 -2.23 19.90 4.02
C ALA A 228 -2.55 18.77 3.01
N LEU A 229 -3.69 18.91 2.33
CA LEU A 229 -4.08 18.02 1.23
C LEU A 229 -3.43 18.52 -0.07
N THR A 230 -2.13 18.36 -0.14
CA THR A 230 -1.32 18.62 -1.34
C THR A 230 -0.51 17.39 -1.70
N ARG A 231 -0.07 17.29 -2.94
CA ARG A 231 0.77 16.19 -3.40
C ARG A 231 2.08 16.11 -2.61
N GLU A 232 2.68 17.26 -2.35
CA GLU A 232 3.94 17.41 -1.61
C GLU A 232 3.80 16.94 -0.16
N ASP A 233 2.71 17.34 0.52
CA ASP A 233 2.51 16.98 1.93
C ASP A 233 2.13 15.51 2.09
N ILE A 234 1.26 14.98 1.21
CA ILE A 234 0.93 13.54 1.17
C ILE A 234 2.20 12.73 0.88
N TRP A 235 3.00 13.13 -0.12
CA TRP A 235 4.26 12.48 -0.44
C TRP A 235 5.25 12.48 0.73
N SER A 236 5.44 13.65 1.34
CA SER A 236 6.30 13.79 2.53
C SER A 236 5.86 12.89 3.69
N ALA A 237 4.55 12.73 3.88
CA ALA A 237 4.01 11.87 4.91
C ALA A 237 4.22 10.37 4.60
N LEU A 238 4.10 9.96 3.33
CA LEU A 238 4.42 8.59 2.88
C LEU A 238 5.91 8.27 3.12
N LEU A 239 6.81 9.18 2.74
CA LEU A 239 8.26 9.01 2.97
C LEU A 239 8.62 8.92 4.46
N ALA A 240 7.91 9.67 5.30
CA ALA A 240 8.12 9.67 6.75
C ALA A 240 7.37 8.53 7.46
N ALA A 241 6.74 7.60 6.73
CA ALA A 241 5.92 6.52 7.27
C ALA A 241 4.82 7.02 8.25
N ARG A 242 4.33 8.24 8.07
CA ARG A 242 3.21 8.81 8.85
C ARG A 242 1.89 8.27 8.34
N THR A 243 1.78 6.94 8.32
CA THR A 243 0.67 6.19 7.75
C THR A 243 0.21 5.08 8.67
N TYR A 244 -1.03 4.69 8.53
CA TYR A 244 -1.53 3.42 9.06
C TYR A 244 -2.60 2.81 8.15
N ALA A 245 -2.85 1.53 8.32
CA ALA A 245 -3.76 0.73 7.53
C ALA A 245 -5.10 0.55 8.23
N VAL A 246 -6.20 0.60 7.48
CA VAL A 246 -7.52 0.17 7.94
C VAL A 246 -8.12 -0.86 6.97
N THR A 247 -9.01 -1.71 7.48
CA THR A 247 -9.63 -2.81 6.72
C THR A 247 -11.02 -2.44 6.18
N GLY A 248 -11.27 -1.15 5.95
CA GLY A 248 -12.52 -0.63 5.39
C GLY A 248 -13.04 0.59 6.12
N ASP A 249 -13.35 0.45 7.41
CA ASP A 249 -13.83 1.56 8.22
C ASP A 249 -12.74 2.61 8.48
N ARG A 250 -13.14 3.88 8.46
CA ARG A 250 -12.24 5.01 8.73
C ARG A 250 -12.01 5.19 10.23
N ILE A 251 -11.39 4.23 10.87
CA ILE A 251 -11.02 4.32 12.27
C ILE A 251 -9.92 5.37 12.42
N ALA A 252 -10.25 6.50 13.04
CA ALA A 252 -9.26 7.54 13.29
C ALA A 252 -8.39 7.14 14.49
N CYS A 253 -7.08 7.15 14.29
CA CYS A 253 -6.10 6.80 15.31
C CYS A 253 -5.04 7.88 15.44
N ALA A 254 -4.85 8.38 16.66
CA ALA A 254 -3.69 9.17 17.04
C ALA A 254 -2.84 8.34 18.01
N PHE A 255 -1.58 8.16 17.66
CA PHE A 255 -0.61 7.46 18.50
C PHE A 255 0.71 8.22 18.50
N ALA A 256 1.22 8.48 19.68
CA ALA A 256 2.53 9.12 19.85
C ALA A 256 3.28 8.51 21.03
N VAL A 257 4.61 8.53 20.95
CA VAL A 257 5.52 8.21 22.05
C VAL A 257 6.38 9.43 22.31
N ASP A 258 6.33 9.99 23.52
CA ASP A 258 7.05 11.22 23.89
C ASP A 258 6.82 12.36 22.87
N ASP A 259 5.53 12.58 22.50
CA ASP A 259 5.04 13.56 21.52
C ASP A 259 5.46 13.32 20.06
N HIS A 260 6.14 12.22 19.76
CA HIS A 260 6.49 11.83 18.40
C HIS A 260 5.43 10.90 17.81
N PRO A 261 4.82 11.24 16.68
CA PRO A 261 3.77 10.43 16.04
C PRO A 261 4.32 9.13 15.46
N PHE A 262 3.42 8.24 15.00
CA PHE A 262 3.83 7.02 14.29
C PHE A 262 4.69 7.36 13.06
N GLY A 263 5.53 6.41 12.65
CA GLY A 263 6.60 6.60 11.67
C GLY A 263 7.90 7.17 12.25
N SER A 264 7.85 7.76 13.46
CA SER A 264 9.02 8.39 14.06
C SER A 264 10.07 7.37 14.52
N GLN A 265 11.35 7.72 14.36
CA GLN A 265 12.49 7.05 14.97
C GLN A 265 13.07 7.97 16.03
N ILE A 266 13.01 7.55 17.28
CA ILE A 266 13.40 8.38 18.42
C ILE A 266 14.41 7.66 19.31
N GLN A 267 15.30 8.44 19.94
CA GLN A 267 16.09 7.96 21.08
C GLN A 267 15.21 8.03 22.32
N VAL A 268 15.15 6.93 23.05
CA VAL A 268 14.25 6.83 24.22
C VAL A 268 15.02 6.80 25.51
N GLY A 269 14.48 7.52 26.51
CA GLY A 269 14.93 7.45 27.90
C GLY A 269 14.40 6.21 28.64
N ALA A 270 14.59 6.19 29.96
CA ALA A 270 14.12 5.11 30.82
C ALA A 270 12.57 5.04 30.90
N HIS A 271 11.92 6.19 30.78
CA HIS A 271 10.46 6.34 30.82
C HIS A 271 9.98 6.84 29.47
N ARG A 272 8.76 6.46 29.08
CA ARG A 272 8.08 6.87 27.85
C ARG A 272 6.64 7.22 28.16
N HIS A 273 6.16 8.30 27.59
CA HIS A 273 4.75 8.65 27.60
C HIS A 273 4.12 8.20 26.29
N ILE A 274 3.04 7.42 26.38
CA ILE A 274 2.29 6.97 25.21
C ILE A 274 0.95 7.69 25.21
N HIS A 275 0.69 8.41 24.13
CA HIS A 275 -0.61 9.00 23.85
C HIS A 275 -1.30 8.16 22.79
N LEU A 276 -2.53 7.76 23.10
CA LEU A 276 -3.35 6.96 22.20
C LEU A 276 -4.79 7.47 22.25
N ALA A 277 -5.32 7.83 21.10
CA ALA A 277 -6.74 8.12 20.91
C ALA A 277 -7.25 7.37 19.69
N VAL A 278 -8.38 6.68 19.83
CA VAL A 278 -8.98 5.89 18.74
C VAL A 278 -10.45 6.23 18.67
N HIS A 279 -10.93 6.61 17.48
CA HIS A 279 -12.34 6.81 17.18
C HIS A 279 -12.79 5.80 16.14
N GLY A 280 -13.62 4.84 16.56
CA GLY A 280 -14.24 3.87 15.66
C GLY A 280 -15.44 4.46 14.93
N CYS A 281 -15.88 3.77 13.89
CA CYS A 281 -17.17 4.04 13.24
C CYS A 281 -18.33 3.44 14.03
N ASP A 282 -18.05 2.55 14.97
CA ASP A 282 -18.94 1.92 15.93
C ASP A 282 -18.17 1.63 17.23
N ALA A 283 -18.79 0.94 18.18
CA ALA A 283 -18.18 0.55 19.45
C ALA A 283 -16.89 -0.26 19.23
N LEU A 284 -15.85 0.12 19.96
CA LEU A 284 -14.57 -0.60 19.91
C LEU A 284 -14.62 -1.83 20.82
N ASP A 285 -14.29 -2.99 20.28
CA ASP A 285 -14.10 -4.21 21.07
C ASP A 285 -12.88 -4.07 21.99
N ARG A 286 -11.75 -3.70 21.41
CA ARG A 286 -10.50 -3.54 22.14
C ARG A 286 -9.48 -2.73 21.36
N VAL A 287 -8.48 -2.22 22.09
CA VAL A 287 -7.24 -1.68 21.52
C VAL A 287 -6.07 -2.50 22.07
N THR A 288 -5.23 -3.02 21.18
CA THR A 288 -4.02 -3.78 21.57
C THR A 288 -2.78 -3.00 21.19
N VAL A 289 -1.97 -2.66 22.16
CA VAL A 289 -0.66 -2.04 21.93
C VAL A 289 0.40 -3.13 21.85
N PHE A 290 1.17 -3.12 20.77
CA PHE A 290 2.28 -4.06 20.56
C PHE A 290 3.61 -3.39 20.88
N LYS A 291 4.51 -4.13 21.51
CA LYS A 291 5.89 -3.72 21.73
C LYS A 291 6.82 -4.86 21.30
N ASN A 292 7.81 -4.54 20.47
CA ASN A 292 8.74 -5.56 19.95
C ASN A 292 7.98 -6.74 19.30
N ASN A 293 6.97 -6.41 18.49
CA ASN A 293 6.14 -7.37 17.77
C ASN A 293 5.32 -8.35 18.67
N ARG A 294 5.12 -8.01 19.94
CA ARG A 294 4.33 -8.80 20.90
C ARG A 294 3.26 -7.93 21.54
N PRO A 295 2.07 -8.46 21.82
CA PRO A 295 1.08 -7.75 22.61
C PRO A 295 1.70 -7.34 23.96
N TRP A 296 1.61 -6.05 24.27
CA TRP A 296 2.13 -5.48 25.50
C TRP A 296 1.01 -5.03 26.43
N ARG A 297 -0.02 -4.40 25.89
CA ARG A 297 -1.21 -3.98 26.62
C ARG A 297 -2.45 -4.19 25.78
N VAL A 298 -3.50 -4.69 26.42
CA VAL A 298 -4.85 -4.82 25.85
C VAL A 298 -5.76 -3.95 26.69
N ILE A 299 -6.54 -3.09 26.04
CA ILE A 299 -7.54 -2.20 26.63
C ILE A 299 -8.88 -2.64 26.09
N GLY A 300 -9.77 -3.17 26.94
CA GLY A 300 -11.10 -3.61 26.52
C GLY A 300 -12.04 -2.42 26.23
N GLY A 301 -13.07 -2.63 25.42
CA GLY A 301 -14.00 -1.57 25.05
C GLY A 301 -14.68 -0.90 26.26
N HIS A 302 -14.93 -1.61 27.34
CA HIS A 302 -15.48 -1.08 28.59
C HIS A 302 -14.51 -0.17 29.39
N GLU A 303 -13.17 -0.29 29.12
CA GLU A 303 -12.14 0.59 29.69
C GLU A 303 -11.89 1.83 28.83
N LEU A 304 -12.31 1.78 27.55
CA LEU A 304 -12.27 2.88 26.62
C LEU A 304 -13.49 3.75 26.95
N GLY A 305 -13.35 4.69 27.87
CA GLY A 305 -14.45 5.53 28.32
C GLY A 305 -15.23 6.12 27.14
N ALA A 306 -16.55 6.11 27.24
CA ALA A 306 -17.41 6.84 26.34
C ALA A 306 -17.04 8.33 26.45
N SER A 307 -16.40 8.88 25.42
CA SER A 307 -16.15 10.32 25.28
C SER A 307 -17.32 11.00 24.63
#